data_ec08e630ee7ce11a25415b79c17a66f6
#
_entry.id   ec08e630ee7ce11a25415b79c17a66f6
#
_cell.length_a   1.000
_cell.length_b   1.000
_cell.length_c   1.000
_cell.angle_alpha   90.00
_cell.angle_beta   90.00
_cell.angle_gamma   90.00
#
_symmetry.space_group_name_H-M   'P 1'
#
loop_
_entity.id
_entity.type
_entity.pdbx_description
1 polymer ?
#
loop_
_entity_poly.entity_id
_entity_poly.type
_entity_poly.pdbx_seq_one_letter_code
_entity_poly.pdbx_strand_id
1 'polypeptide(L)'
;MAEKKRAQKRANTAGGPKRPGAPRPKRQQERAARRGDSATRPGQGSVRPRGGAPVRAAAGNFIEGRRAAAEALRTGFPIRRALIAQGVEGDPAIRELLAGLGEAGVGVKFVPRIKLDEISSHGAHQGIALEVGEFPYADLADIIERSGDGPALVVVLDHVTDAGNFGAIVRSAEIVGAAGVVIASKRAAEVTVATYKTSAGAVMHLPIAQVPNIVRALEDLKAAGFWVGGATEHAEGVCWDAPFEGRVALVMGSEGDGISRLVLEACDFTAKLPQIGRTESLNVAQAATTLCFEWLRRNYEALAPMPGAPTGE
;
A
#
# COMPACT_ATOMS: atom_id res chain seq x y z
N MET A 1 67.36 13.19 14.60
CA MET A 1 68.21 13.14 13.37
C MET A 1 67.25 13.13 12.23
N ALA A 2 66.97 14.27 11.67
CA ALA A 2 67.72 14.95 10.58
C ALA A 2 67.46 14.19 9.28
N GLU A 3 66.70 14.80 8.45
CA GLU A 3 66.99 15.70 7.32
C GLU A 3 66.94 14.91 6.00
N LYS A 4 66.43 15.32 4.89
CA LYS A 4 66.32 16.54 4.09
C LYS A 4 65.48 16.22 2.85
N LYS A 5 64.53 17.04 2.45
CA LYS A 5 64.58 18.18 1.52
C LYS A 5 64.62 17.89 -0.01
N ARG A 6 63.67 18.57 -0.67
CA ARG A 6 63.66 19.28 -1.97
C ARG A 6 63.11 18.50 -3.18
N ALA A 7 62.00 18.89 -3.71
CA ALA A 7 61.68 20.07 -4.58
C ALA A 7 62.36 20.08 -5.92
N GLN A 8 61.54 20.05 -6.99
CA GLN A 8 61.65 20.78 -8.28
C GLN A 8 60.51 20.35 -9.20
N LYS A 9 59.54 21.15 -9.42
CA LYS A 9 59.25 22.25 -10.34
C LYS A 9 59.88 22.07 -11.75
N ARG A 10 58.97 21.89 -12.75
CA ARG A 10 58.91 22.58 -14.09
C ARG A 10 57.84 21.94 -14.95
N ALA A 11 56.83 22.68 -15.20
CA ALA A 11 56.23 23.20 -16.40
C ALA A 11 56.77 22.65 -17.75
N ASN A 12 55.83 22.15 -18.56
CA ASN A 12 55.83 22.59 -19.96
C ASN A 12 54.44 22.42 -20.63
N THR A 13 54.07 23.49 -21.22
CA THR A 13 52.97 23.76 -22.12
C THR A 13 53.16 23.01 -23.46
N ALA A 14 52.09 22.40 -23.99
CA ALA A 14 51.91 22.31 -25.43
C ALA A 14 50.41 22.07 -25.74
N GLY A 15 49.83 23.02 -26.44
CA GLY A 15 48.49 22.97 -26.99
C GLY A 15 48.44 22.06 -28.22
N GLY A 16 47.35 21.37 -28.37
CA GLY A 16 46.97 20.62 -29.55
C GLY A 16 45.60 21.07 -30.06
N PRO A 17 45.30 20.98 -31.35
CA PRO A 17 44.37 21.85 -32.05
C PRO A 17 42.90 21.44 -31.96
N LYS A 18 42.05 22.46 -31.97
CA LYS A 18 40.57 22.39 -32.09
C LYS A 18 40.20 21.78 -33.46
N ARG A 19 39.36 20.77 -33.48
CA ARG A 19 38.64 20.31 -34.67
C ARG A 19 37.33 21.05 -34.85
N PRO A 20 36.96 21.42 -36.08
CA PRO A 20 35.74 22.21 -36.34
C PRO A 20 34.48 21.35 -36.36
N GLY A 21 33.36 21.99 -35.99
CA GLY A 21 32.06 21.38 -35.90
C GLY A 21 31.44 21.00 -37.23
N ALA A 22 30.73 19.89 -37.24
CA ALA A 22 29.87 19.47 -38.34
C ALA A 22 28.48 20.10 -38.24
N PRO A 23 27.83 20.47 -39.37
CA PRO A 23 26.60 21.24 -39.39
C PRO A 23 25.37 20.37 -39.19
N ARG A 24 24.35 20.92 -38.50
CA ARG A 24 22.99 20.38 -38.37
C ARG A 24 22.26 20.47 -39.72
N PRO A 25 21.45 19.45 -40.12
CA PRO A 25 20.56 19.59 -41.26
C PRO A 25 19.28 20.31 -40.85
N LYS A 26 18.94 21.39 -41.53
CA LYS A 26 17.67 22.08 -41.57
C LYS A 26 16.67 21.20 -42.34
N ARG A 27 15.54 20.85 -41.72
CA ARG A 27 14.37 20.36 -42.45
C ARG A 27 13.53 21.55 -42.87
N GLN A 28 13.54 21.79 -44.16
CA GLN A 28 12.64 22.71 -44.84
C GLN A 28 11.25 22.11 -44.98
N GLN A 29 10.28 22.98 -44.78
CA GLN A 29 8.88 22.81 -45.13
C GLN A 29 8.74 22.76 -46.66
N GLU A 30 8.01 21.78 -47.16
CA GLU A 30 7.37 21.89 -48.47
C GLU A 30 5.90 21.51 -48.36
N ARG A 31 5.06 22.53 -48.50
CA ARG A 31 3.64 22.43 -48.88
C ARG A 31 3.60 22.31 -50.38
N ALA A 32 2.95 21.33 -50.93
CA ALA A 32 2.35 21.42 -52.25
C ALA A 32 1.07 20.59 -52.33
N ALA A 33 0.05 21.26 -52.72
CA ALA A 33 -1.29 20.80 -53.00
C ALA A 33 -1.34 19.90 -54.22
N ARG A 34 -2.12 18.82 -54.20
CA ARG A 34 -2.78 18.29 -55.40
C ARG A 34 -4.19 17.85 -55.05
N ARG A 35 -5.16 18.50 -55.72
CA ARG A 35 -6.56 18.11 -55.93
C ARG A 35 -6.58 17.00 -57.02
N GLY A 36 -7.54 16.09 -56.90
CA GLY A 36 -7.90 15.21 -58.03
C GLY A 36 -8.67 13.97 -57.59
N ASP A 37 -9.97 14.06 -57.67
CA ASP A 37 -11.01 13.12 -58.11
C ASP A 37 -11.14 11.67 -57.65
N SER A 38 -12.27 11.45 -57.05
CA SER A 38 -13.35 10.44 -57.22
C SER A 38 -12.97 8.99 -57.62
N ALA A 39 -13.30 8.05 -56.74
CA ALA A 39 -14.07 6.84 -57.13
C ALA A 39 -14.60 6.14 -55.86
N THR A 40 -15.90 6.09 -55.74
CA THR A 40 -16.73 5.38 -54.82
C THR A 40 -16.58 3.85 -54.96
N ARG A 41 -16.25 3.13 -53.89
CA ARG A 41 -16.54 1.69 -53.71
C ARG A 41 -17.08 1.45 -52.30
N PRO A 42 -18.20 0.75 -52.14
CA PRO A 42 -18.78 0.43 -50.85
C PRO A 42 -17.99 -0.74 -50.22
N GLY A 43 -17.22 -0.46 -49.19
CA GLY A 43 -16.53 -1.45 -48.37
C GLY A 43 -17.31 -1.72 -47.09
N GLN A 44 -17.55 -2.96 -46.84
CA GLN A 44 -18.22 -3.57 -45.69
C GLN A 44 -17.66 -2.99 -44.38
N GLY A 45 -18.54 -2.31 -43.63
CA GLY A 45 -18.23 -1.83 -42.29
C GLY A 45 -18.18 -2.98 -41.29
N SER A 46 -17.00 -3.36 -40.87
CA SER A 46 -16.82 -4.09 -39.63
C SER A 46 -17.09 -3.13 -38.48
N VAL A 47 -18.27 -3.23 -37.88
CA VAL A 47 -18.62 -2.56 -36.64
C VAL A 47 -17.76 -3.17 -35.55
N ARG A 48 -16.67 -2.48 -35.18
CA ARG A 48 -15.99 -2.75 -33.92
C ARG A 48 -16.94 -2.34 -32.81
N PRO A 49 -17.24 -3.21 -31.83
CA PRO A 49 -18.02 -2.80 -30.67
C PRO A 49 -17.23 -1.69 -29.97
N ARG A 50 -17.86 -0.51 -29.87
CA ARG A 50 -17.40 0.56 -29.00
C ARG A 50 -17.37 -0.02 -27.60
N GLY A 51 -16.18 -0.17 -27.02
CA GLY A 51 -16.00 -0.46 -25.61
C GLY A 51 -16.84 0.53 -24.81
N GLY A 52 -17.91 0.05 -24.21
CA GLY A 52 -18.69 0.81 -23.25
C GLY A 52 -17.74 1.28 -22.16
N ALA A 53 -17.81 2.56 -21.81
CA ALA A 53 -17.17 3.07 -20.61
C ALA A 53 -17.54 2.13 -19.44
N PRO A 54 -16.59 1.81 -18.53
CA PRO A 54 -16.92 0.97 -17.39
C PRO A 54 -18.07 1.64 -16.65
N VAL A 55 -19.21 0.97 -16.59
CA VAL A 55 -20.33 1.36 -15.76
C VAL A 55 -19.74 1.42 -14.34
N ARG A 56 -19.65 2.63 -13.76
CA ARG A 56 -19.32 2.78 -12.34
C ARG A 56 -20.34 1.91 -11.59
N ALA A 57 -19.87 0.77 -11.10
CA ALA A 57 -20.64 -0.05 -10.18
C ALA A 57 -21.12 0.86 -9.06
N ALA A 58 -22.40 0.77 -8.72
CA ALA A 58 -22.94 1.48 -7.57
C ALA A 58 -22.03 1.20 -6.38
N ALA A 59 -21.50 2.25 -5.77
CA ALA A 59 -20.54 2.18 -4.69
C ALA A 59 -21.17 1.53 -3.44
N GLY A 60 -21.20 0.21 -3.43
CA GLY A 60 -21.44 -0.58 -2.24
C GLY A 60 -20.08 -1.11 -1.76
N ASN A 61 -19.84 -1.03 -0.47
CA ASN A 61 -18.68 -1.68 0.10
C ASN A 61 -18.93 -3.18 0.13
N PHE A 62 -18.11 -3.94 -0.59
CA PHE A 62 -18.23 -5.39 -0.67
C PHE A 62 -16.92 -6.05 -0.21
N ILE A 63 -17.05 -7.16 0.50
CA ILE A 63 -15.96 -8.10 0.76
C ILE A 63 -16.13 -9.26 -0.20
N GLU A 64 -15.14 -9.49 -1.08
CA GLU A 64 -15.19 -10.49 -2.13
C GLU A 64 -14.28 -11.69 -1.84
N GLY A 65 -14.77 -12.88 -2.19
CA GLY A 65 -14.01 -14.11 -2.10
C GLY A 65 -14.18 -14.84 -0.78
N ARG A 66 -13.96 -16.16 -0.85
CA ARG A 66 -14.29 -17.09 0.25
C ARG A 66 -13.49 -16.85 1.51
N ARG A 67 -12.18 -16.59 1.39
CA ARG A 67 -11.30 -16.36 2.55
C ARG A 67 -11.66 -15.08 3.27
N ALA A 68 -11.86 -13.99 2.54
CA ALA A 68 -12.24 -12.72 3.14
C ALA A 68 -13.65 -12.78 3.76
N ALA A 69 -14.57 -13.55 3.15
CA ALA A 69 -15.89 -13.78 3.71
C ALA A 69 -15.84 -14.60 5.02
N ALA A 70 -15.03 -15.66 5.07
CA ALA A 70 -14.82 -16.44 6.29
C ALA A 70 -14.20 -15.58 7.39
N GLU A 71 -13.25 -14.74 7.03
CA GLU A 71 -12.60 -13.81 7.96
C GLU A 71 -13.58 -12.79 8.53
N ALA A 72 -14.43 -12.20 7.69
CA ALA A 72 -15.47 -11.28 8.13
C ALA A 72 -16.44 -11.92 9.14
N LEU A 73 -16.81 -13.18 8.93
CA LEU A 73 -17.65 -13.93 9.89
C LEU A 73 -16.90 -14.21 11.20
N ARG A 74 -15.64 -14.65 11.12
CA ARG A 74 -14.82 -14.96 12.30
C ARG A 74 -14.58 -13.75 13.19
N THR A 75 -14.44 -12.57 12.60
CA THR A 75 -14.21 -11.31 13.32
C THR A 75 -15.50 -10.63 13.80
N GLY A 76 -16.67 -11.15 13.44
CA GLY A 76 -17.94 -10.47 13.70
C GLY A 76 -18.08 -9.15 12.94
N PHE A 77 -17.41 -9.02 11.78
CA PHE A 77 -17.49 -7.81 10.98
C PHE A 77 -18.94 -7.51 10.56
N PRO A 78 -19.39 -6.25 10.58
CA PRO A 78 -20.79 -5.91 10.31
C PRO A 78 -21.17 -6.16 8.85
N ILE A 79 -21.85 -7.28 8.60
CA ILE A 79 -22.34 -7.72 7.28
C ILE A 79 -23.81 -7.34 7.15
N ARG A 80 -24.18 -6.60 6.11
CA ARG A 80 -25.58 -6.25 5.82
C ARG A 80 -26.33 -7.40 5.16
N ARG A 81 -25.71 -8.06 4.20
CA ARG A 81 -26.22 -9.26 3.50
C ARG A 81 -25.11 -9.96 2.70
N ALA A 82 -25.35 -11.21 2.38
CA ALA A 82 -24.50 -11.99 1.50
C ALA A 82 -25.15 -12.20 0.13
N LEU A 83 -24.34 -12.03 -0.94
CA LEU A 83 -24.71 -12.40 -2.31
C LEU A 83 -23.93 -13.64 -2.68
N ILE A 84 -24.63 -14.70 -3.09
CA ILE A 84 -24.03 -15.99 -3.46
C ILE A 84 -24.43 -16.30 -4.89
N ALA A 85 -23.48 -16.75 -5.72
CA ALA A 85 -23.76 -17.17 -7.07
C ALA A 85 -24.68 -18.41 -7.07
N GLN A 86 -25.66 -18.44 -7.97
CA GLN A 86 -26.45 -19.65 -8.20
C GLN A 86 -25.56 -20.78 -8.72
N GLY A 87 -25.85 -22.02 -8.31
CA GLY A 87 -25.16 -23.22 -8.76
C GLY A 87 -23.86 -23.55 -8.02
N VAL A 88 -23.49 -22.78 -6.96
CA VAL A 88 -22.31 -23.08 -6.13
C VAL A 88 -22.68 -23.66 -4.75
N GLU A 89 -23.96 -23.90 -4.49
CA GLU A 89 -24.48 -24.38 -3.19
C GLU A 89 -23.92 -25.74 -2.78
N GLY A 90 -23.50 -26.54 -3.76
CA GLY A 90 -22.88 -27.85 -3.54
C GLY A 90 -21.42 -27.81 -3.10
N ASP A 91 -20.76 -26.66 -3.22
CA ASP A 91 -19.35 -26.48 -2.85
C ASP A 91 -19.18 -26.49 -1.31
N PRO A 92 -18.29 -27.35 -0.76
CA PRO A 92 -18.11 -27.47 0.68
C PRO A 92 -17.78 -26.15 1.38
N ALA A 93 -16.90 -25.31 0.79
CA ALA A 93 -16.52 -24.03 1.37
C ALA A 93 -17.68 -23.02 1.36
N ILE A 94 -18.54 -23.06 0.35
CA ILE A 94 -19.75 -22.22 0.32
C ILE A 94 -20.78 -22.70 1.36
N ARG A 95 -20.92 -24.01 1.57
CA ARG A 95 -21.81 -24.54 2.60
C ARG A 95 -21.38 -24.12 4.00
N GLU A 96 -20.09 -24.16 4.30
CA GLU A 96 -19.53 -23.67 5.56
C GLU A 96 -19.85 -22.18 5.78
N LEU A 97 -19.61 -21.36 4.74
CA LEU A 97 -19.95 -19.93 4.77
C LEU A 97 -21.46 -19.68 4.97
N LEU A 98 -22.33 -20.48 4.31
CA LEU A 98 -23.77 -20.38 4.48
C LEU A 98 -24.19 -20.72 5.91
N ALA A 99 -23.59 -21.71 6.54
CA ALA A 99 -23.84 -22.05 7.95
C ALA A 99 -23.44 -20.88 8.86
N GLY A 100 -22.22 -20.34 8.72
CA GLY A 100 -21.76 -19.19 9.50
C GLY A 100 -22.58 -17.91 9.30
N LEU A 101 -23.05 -17.66 8.07
CA LEU A 101 -23.95 -16.55 7.78
C LEU A 101 -25.32 -16.75 8.46
N GLY A 102 -25.83 -17.97 8.51
CA GLY A 102 -27.05 -18.31 9.22
C GLY A 102 -26.92 -18.11 10.74
N GLU A 103 -25.82 -18.57 11.34
CA GLU A 103 -25.51 -18.36 12.76
C GLU A 103 -25.39 -16.87 13.11
N ALA A 104 -24.78 -16.08 12.21
CA ALA A 104 -24.65 -14.63 12.37
C ALA A 104 -25.94 -13.85 12.05
N GLY A 105 -27.03 -14.53 11.64
CA GLY A 105 -28.30 -13.87 11.29
C GLY A 105 -28.24 -13.03 10.02
N VAL A 106 -27.25 -13.27 9.16
CA VAL A 106 -27.04 -12.50 7.94
C VAL A 106 -27.94 -13.02 6.80
N GLY A 107 -28.73 -12.11 6.22
CA GLY A 107 -29.60 -12.47 5.07
C GLY A 107 -28.79 -12.87 3.83
N VAL A 108 -29.12 -14.01 3.22
CA VAL A 108 -28.46 -14.54 2.02
C VAL A 108 -29.36 -14.34 0.81
N LYS A 109 -28.79 -13.85 -0.32
CA LYS A 109 -29.47 -13.75 -1.59
C LYS A 109 -28.66 -14.49 -2.68
N PHE A 110 -29.29 -15.49 -3.30
CA PHE A 110 -28.74 -16.15 -4.48
C PHE A 110 -28.96 -15.29 -5.72
N VAL A 111 -27.90 -15.06 -6.50
CA VAL A 111 -27.90 -14.21 -7.67
C VAL A 111 -27.22 -14.90 -8.86
N PRO A 112 -27.58 -14.58 -10.11
CA PRO A 112 -26.79 -15.01 -11.26
C PRO A 112 -25.33 -14.58 -11.13
N ARG A 113 -24.38 -15.43 -11.58
CA ARG A 113 -22.94 -15.16 -11.48
C ARG A 113 -22.56 -13.81 -12.07
N ILE A 114 -23.18 -13.44 -13.19
CA ILE A 114 -22.97 -12.14 -13.85
C ILE A 114 -23.19 -10.95 -12.90
N LYS A 115 -24.10 -11.09 -11.92
CA LYS A 115 -24.36 -10.03 -10.94
C LYS A 115 -23.20 -9.85 -9.98
N LEU A 116 -22.48 -10.91 -9.65
CA LEU A 116 -21.25 -10.83 -8.87
C LEU A 116 -20.11 -10.28 -9.72
N ASP A 117 -20.03 -10.65 -10.99
CA ASP A 117 -19.03 -10.10 -11.93
C ASP A 117 -19.18 -8.58 -12.13
N GLU A 118 -20.43 -8.07 -12.10
CA GLU A 118 -20.70 -6.62 -12.17
C GLU A 118 -20.24 -5.84 -10.91
N ILE A 119 -20.27 -6.50 -9.76
CA ILE A 119 -19.87 -5.90 -8.46
C ILE A 119 -18.36 -6.01 -8.29
N SER A 120 -17.80 -7.14 -8.75
CA SER A 120 -16.38 -7.46 -8.58
C SER A 120 -15.50 -6.61 -9.47
N SER A 121 -14.52 -5.97 -8.88
CA SER A 121 -13.55 -5.17 -9.64
C SER A 121 -12.62 -6.02 -10.53
N HIS A 122 -12.49 -7.33 -10.27
CA HIS A 122 -11.53 -8.23 -10.94
C HIS A 122 -12.02 -9.66 -11.13
N GLY A 123 -13.33 -9.93 -11.03
CA GLY A 123 -13.89 -11.28 -11.18
C GLY A 123 -13.43 -12.31 -10.13
N ALA A 124 -12.86 -11.84 -9.03
CA ALA A 124 -12.24 -12.69 -8.00
C ALA A 124 -13.19 -13.09 -6.86
N HIS A 125 -14.51 -12.88 -7.04
CA HIS A 125 -15.53 -13.12 -6.01
C HIS A 125 -15.67 -14.60 -5.59
N GLN A 126 -15.17 -15.56 -6.37
CA GLN A 126 -15.22 -17.00 -6.05
C GLN A 126 -16.61 -17.52 -5.66
N GLY A 127 -17.67 -16.89 -6.18
CA GLY A 127 -19.07 -17.24 -5.93
C GLY A 127 -19.71 -16.55 -4.72
N ILE A 128 -19.01 -15.66 -4.02
CA ILE A 128 -19.53 -14.94 -2.85
C ILE A 128 -19.06 -13.47 -2.82
N ALA A 129 -19.97 -12.58 -2.44
CA ALA A 129 -19.69 -11.20 -2.08
C ALA A 129 -20.56 -10.81 -0.86
N LEU A 130 -19.95 -10.25 0.16
CA LEU A 130 -20.64 -9.73 1.34
C LEU A 130 -20.81 -8.23 1.19
N GLU A 131 -22.04 -7.74 1.25
CA GLU A 131 -22.33 -6.32 1.32
C GLU A 131 -22.13 -5.86 2.77
N VAL A 132 -21.23 -4.90 2.95
CA VAL A 132 -20.88 -4.34 4.27
C VAL A 132 -21.23 -2.85 4.33
N GLY A 133 -21.20 -2.29 5.54
CA GLY A 133 -21.32 -0.85 5.75
C GLY A 133 -20.06 -0.08 5.37
N GLU A 134 -19.99 1.16 5.79
CA GLU A 134 -18.73 1.92 5.80
C GLU A 134 -17.74 1.23 6.73
N PHE A 135 -16.46 1.30 6.40
CA PHE A 135 -15.43 0.74 7.25
C PHE A 135 -15.40 1.49 8.59
N PRO A 136 -15.39 0.78 9.74
CA PRO A 136 -15.36 1.41 11.05
C PRO A 136 -13.93 1.87 11.37
N TYR A 137 -13.58 3.09 10.95
CA TYR A 137 -12.31 3.69 11.34
C TYR A 137 -12.27 3.93 12.85
N ALA A 138 -11.12 3.63 13.45
CA ALA A 138 -10.84 3.87 14.86
C ALA A 138 -10.39 5.32 15.10
N ASP A 139 -10.47 5.77 16.33
CA ASP A 139 -9.78 6.98 16.75
C ASP A 139 -8.30 6.68 17.07
N LEU A 140 -7.42 7.68 16.91
CA LEU A 140 -6.00 7.52 17.26
C LEU A 140 -5.82 7.16 18.75
N ALA A 141 -6.68 7.68 19.62
CA ALA A 141 -6.67 7.38 21.04
C ALA A 141 -6.89 5.88 21.31
N ASP A 142 -7.77 5.23 20.56
CA ASP A 142 -8.03 3.78 20.70
C ASP A 142 -6.80 2.95 20.32
N ILE A 143 -6.06 3.38 19.29
CA ILE A 143 -4.79 2.73 18.89
C ILE A 143 -3.74 2.88 19.99
N ILE A 144 -3.65 4.07 20.58
CA ILE A 144 -2.72 4.36 21.69
C ILE A 144 -3.07 3.52 22.90
N GLU A 145 -4.34 3.46 23.30
CA GLU A 145 -4.81 2.64 24.43
C GLU A 145 -4.53 1.15 24.18
N ARG A 146 -4.85 0.65 22.99
CA ARG A 146 -4.60 -0.74 22.59
C ARG A 146 -3.11 -1.11 22.66
N SER A 147 -2.21 -0.15 22.46
CA SER A 147 -0.76 -0.40 22.45
C SER A 147 -0.20 -0.80 23.83
N GLY A 148 -0.94 -0.61 24.91
CA GLY A 148 -0.50 -0.94 26.27
C GLY A 148 0.81 -0.25 26.67
N ASP A 149 1.51 -0.81 27.65
CA ASP A 149 2.76 -0.23 28.21
C ASP A 149 4.06 -0.84 27.63
N GLY A 150 3.94 -1.96 26.92
CA GLY A 150 5.08 -2.69 26.33
C GLY A 150 5.55 -2.15 24.98
N PRO A 151 6.44 -2.92 24.30
CA PRO A 151 6.81 -2.64 22.92
C PRO A 151 5.56 -2.59 22.03
N ALA A 152 5.46 -1.56 21.20
CA ALA A 152 4.31 -1.36 20.32
C ALA A 152 4.74 -0.70 19.01
N LEU A 153 4.14 -1.12 17.91
CA LEU A 153 4.33 -0.53 16.59
C LEU A 153 3.04 0.14 16.12
N VAL A 154 3.15 1.37 15.67
CA VAL A 154 2.10 2.06 14.90
C VAL A 154 2.67 2.41 13.54
N VAL A 155 1.98 2.02 12.45
CA VAL A 155 2.41 2.39 11.10
C VAL A 155 1.66 3.62 10.64
N VAL A 156 2.37 4.66 10.26
CA VAL A 156 1.80 5.95 9.82
C VAL A 156 2.07 6.14 8.34
N LEU A 157 1.02 6.34 7.54
CA LEU A 157 1.12 6.44 6.08
C LEU A 157 0.90 7.89 5.63
N ASP A 158 1.97 8.50 5.12
CA ASP A 158 1.93 9.85 4.58
C ASP A 158 1.72 9.82 3.06
N HIS A 159 0.49 10.09 2.61
CA HIS A 159 0.10 10.13 1.19
C HIS A 159 0.27 8.82 0.39
N VAL A 160 0.19 7.67 1.03
CA VAL A 160 0.06 6.38 0.32
C VAL A 160 -1.36 6.28 -0.24
N THR A 161 -1.51 6.33 -1.57
CA THR A 161 -2.82 6.42 -2.24
C THR A 161 -3.24 5.14 -2.99
N ASP A 162 -2.31 4.24 -3.25
CA ASP A 162 -2.60 2.96 -3.90
C ASP A 162 -3.21 1.97 -2.91
N ALA A 163 -4.44 1.50 -3.19
CA ALA A 163 -5.16 0.58 -2.32
C ALA A 163 -4.49 -0.82 -2.21
N GLY A 164 -3.72 -1.22 -3.22
CA GLY A 164 -2.96 -2.46 -3.22
C GLY A 164 -1.80 -2.40 -2.23
N ASN A 165 -1.00 -1.33 -2.29
CA ASN A 165 0.08 -1.07 -1.36
C ASN A 165 -0.44 -0.87 0.07
N PHE A 166 -1.51 -0.10 0.22
CA PHE A 166 -2.16 0.07 1.51
C PHE A 166 -2.56 -1.26 2.16
N GLY A 167 -3.27 -2.12 1.41
CA GLY A 167 -3.68 -3.43 1.93
C GLY A 167 -2.50 -4.34 2.25
N ALA A 168 -1.42 -4.32 1.45
CA ALA A 168 -0.22 -5.09 1.72
C ALA A 168 0.52 -4.61 2.97
N ILE A 169 0.56 -3.28 3.21
CA ILE A 169 1.13 -2.70 4.44
C ILE A 169 0.30 -3.10 5.66
N VAL A 170 -1.03 -2.97 5.59
CA VAL A 170 -1.93 -3.39 6.67
C VAL A 170 -1.72 -4.87 7.03
N ARG A 171 -1.57 -5.74 6.02
CA ARG A 171 -1.28 -7.15 6.23
C ARG A 171 0.05 -7.38 6.97
N SER A 172 1.09 -6.67 6.57
CA SER A 172 2.41 -6.79 7.21
C SER A 172 2.39 -6.26 8.64
N ALA A 173 1.70 -5.13 8.87
CA ALA A 173 1.53 -4.54 10.19
C ALA A 173 0.74 -5.48 11.14
N GLU A 174 -0.32 -6.11 10.64
CA GLU A 174 -1.11 -7.07 11.41
C GLU A 174 -0.27 -8.30 11.80
N ILE A 175 0.45 -8.90 10.85
CA ILE A 175 1.30 -10.09 11.08
C ILE A 175 2.35 -9.86 12.19
N VAL A 176 2.94 -8.66 12.25
CA VAL A 176 3.94 -8.33 13.29
C VAL A 176 3.32 -7.87 14.61
N GLY A 177 1.98 -7.87 14.72
CA GLY A 177 1.27 -7.46 15.94
C GLY A 177 1.29 -5.95 16.17
N ALA A 178 1.28 -5.12 15.13
CA ALA A 178 1.17 -3.68 15.28
C ALA A 178 -0.11 -3.29 16.03
N ALA A 179 -0.07 -2.20 16.80
CA ALA A 179 -1.22 -1.67 17.51
C ALA A 179 -2.27 -1.06 16.57
N GLY A 180 -1.83 -0.50 15.42
CA GLY A 180 -2.72 0.06 14.42
C GLY A 180 -1.99 0.72 13.25
N VAL A 181 -2.79 1.23 12.32
CA VAL A 181 -2.32 2.02 11.17
C VAL A 181 -2.99 3.39 11.20
N VAL A 182 -2.22 4.44 10.91
CA VAL A 182 -2.73 5.81 10.82
C VAL A 182 -2.61 6.29 9.38
N ILE A 183 -3.69 6.84 8.84
CA ILE A 183 -3.74 7.42 7.50
C ILE A 183 -4.29 8.85 7.56
N ALA A 184 -3.95 9.67 6.57
CA ALA A 184 -4.60 10.97 6.43
C ALA A 184 -6.05 10.82 5.96
N SER A 185 -6.96 11.69 6.42
CA SER A 185 -8.36 11.71 5.98
C SER A 185 -8.55 12.23 4.55
N LYS A 186 -7.49 12.77 3.93
CA LYS A 186 -7.49 13.26 2.54
C LYS A 186 -6.21 12.84 1.84
N ARG A 187 -6.31 12.56 0.54
CA ARG A 187 -5.17 12.18 -0.30
C ARG A 187 -4.43 10.94 0.23
N ALA A 188 -5.18 10.00 0.77
CA ALA A 188 -4.69 8.69 1.20
C ALA A 188 -5.62 7.60 0.66
N ALA A 189 -5.16 6.37 0.60
CA ALA A 189 -6.00 5.23 0.29
C ALA A 189 -7.03 5.04 1.41
N GLU A 190 -8.25 4.73 1.00
CA GLU A 190 -9.32 4.34 1.91
C GLU A 190 -9.50 2.82 1.90
N VAL A 191 -10.17 2.28 2.93
CA VAL A 191 -10.54 0.86 2.94
C VAL A 191 -11.62 0.61 1.90
N THR A 192 -11.26 -0.13 0.88
CA THR A 192 -12.12 -0.50 -0.26
C THR A 192 -12.12 -2.01 -0.48
N VAL A 193 -12.94 -2.48 -1.42
CA VAL A 193 -12.92 -3.90 -1.86
C VAL A 193 -11.50 -4.40 -2.17
N ALA A 194 -10.68 -3.56 -2.81
CA ALA A 194 -9.28 -3.88 -3.11
C ALA A 194 -8.46 -4.08 -1.84
N THR A 195 -8.68 -3.27 -0.80
CA THR A 195 -7.99 -3.36 0.48
C THR A 195 -8.30 -4.67 1.21
N TYR A 196 -9.57 -5.08 1.26
CA TYR A 196 -9.94 -6.38 1.86
C TYR A 196 -9.22 -7.55 1.19
N LYS A 197 -9.10 -7.49 -0.13
CA LYS A 197 -8.44 -8.53 -0.91
C LYS A 197 -6.92 -8.53 -0.72
N THR A 198 -6.28 -7.38 -0.87
CA THR A 198 -4.81 -7.26 -0.82
C THR A 198 -4.27 -7.45 0.59
N SER A 199 -5.04 -7.07 1.61
CA SER A 199 -4.72 -7.38 3.00
C SER A 199 -5.01 -8.83 3.40
N ALA A 200 -5.64 -9.63 2.51
CA ALA A 200 -6.14 -10.99 2.81
C ALA A 200 -7.02 -11.05 4.08
N GLY A 201 -7.77 -9.98 4.35
CA GLY A 201 -8.64 -9.86 5.52
C GLY A 201 -8.00 -9.20 6.75
N ALA A 202 -6.68 -8.99 6.78
CA ALA A 202 -5.97 -8.38 7.92
C ALA A 202 -6.56 -7.01 8.34
N VAL A 203 -7.13 -6.27 7.40
CA VAL A 203 -7.82 -5.00 7.65
C VAL A 203 -8.99 -5.12 8.65
N MET A 204 -9.52 -6.32 8.87
CA MET A 204 -10.60 -6.57 9.84
C MET A 204 -10.09 -6.80 11.27
N HIS A 205 -8.79 -6.97 11.45
CA HIS A 205 -8.18 -7.24 12.76
C HIS A 205 -7.40 -6.05 13.32
N LEU A 206 -6.91 -5.19 12.42
CA LEU A 206 -6.03 -4.10 12.78
C LEU A 206 -6.79 -2.77 12.74
N PRO A 207 -6.88 -2.01 13.85
CA PRO A 207 -7.53 -0.71 13.84
C PRO A 207 -6.79 0.25 12.91
N ILE A 208 -7.57 1.00 12.12
CA ILE A 208 -7.08 2.02 11.21
C ILE A 208 -7.69 3.35 11.62
N ALA A 209 -6.86 4.32 11.97
CA ALA A 209 -7.31 5.66 12.29
C ALA A 209 -7.15 6.60 11.10
N GLN A 210 -8.19 7.40 10.83
CA GLN A 210 -8.14 8.50 9.86
C GLN A 210 -7.95 9.82 10.59
N VAL A 211 -6.83 10.50 10.35
CA VAL A 211 -6.51 11.77 11.00
C VAL A 211 -6.52 12.94 10.02
N PRO A 212 -6.99 14.11 10.42
CA PRO A 212 -6.97 15.30 9.56
C PRO A 212 -5.57 15.87 9.32
N ASN A 213 -4.61 15.58 10.23
CA ASN A 213 -3.24 16.09 10.20
C ASN A 213 -2.29 15.05 10.77
N ILE A 214 -1.37 14.56 9.92
CA ILE A 214 -0.36 13.56 10.30
C ILE A 214 0.62 14.13 11.33
N VAL A 215 1.10 15.36 11.16
CA VAL A 215 2.06 15.97 12.12
C VAL A 215 1.47 15.99 13.53
N ARG A 216 0.21 16.41 13.66
CA ARG A 216 -0.48 16.40 14.94
C ARG A 216 -0.61 14.99 15.53
N ALA A 217 -0.92 14.00 14.69
CA ALA A 217 -0.98 12.61 15.13
C ALA A 217 0.39 12.09 15.61
N LEU A 218 1.49 12.51 14.98
CA LEU A 218 2.85 12.18 15.44
C LEU A 218 3.15 12.82 16.80
N GLU A 219 2.71 14.07 17.04
CA GLU A 219 2.86 14.74 18.35
C GLU A 219 2.10 13.98 19.45
N ASP A 220 0.86 13.54 19.15
CA ASP A 220 0.04 12.75 20.08
C ASP A 220 0.68 11.37 20.37
N LEU A 221 1.25 10.69 19.36
CA LEU A 221 2.02 9.46 19.54
C LEU A 221 3.28 9.67 20.37
N LYS A 222 4.03 10.75 20.16
CA LYS A 222 5.20 11.11 20.99
C LYS A 222 4.81 11.35 22.44
N ALA A 223 3.71 12.07 22.68
CA ALA A 223 3.17 12.28 24.02
C ALA A 223 2.80 10.96 24.72
N ALA A 224 2.43 9.93 23.95
CA ALA A 224 2.18 8.56 24.41
C ALA A 224 3.43 7.67 24.49
N GLY A 225 4.63 8.26 24.33
CA GLY A 225 5.91 7.57 24.50
C GLY A 225 6.42 6.81 23.26
N PHE A 226 5.89 7.07 22.08
CA PHE A 226 6.42 6.49 20.83
C PHE A 226 7.60 7.31 20.30
N TRP A 227 8.61 6.62 19.83
CA TRP A 227 9.66 7.20 18.99
C TRP A 227 9.20 7.18 17.53
N VAL A 228 9.28 8.34 16.89
CA VAL A 228 8.79 8.49 15.50
C VAL A 228 9.95 8.30 14.54
N GLY A 229 9.93 7.23 13.76
CA GLY A 229 10.94 6.89 12.76
C GLY A 229 10.43 7.09 11.34
N GLY A 230 11.10 7.93 10.55
CA GLY A 230 10.80 8.15 9.14
C GLY A 230 11.61 7.22 8.23
N ALA A 231 10.92 6.43 7.40
CA ALA A 231 11.56 5.59 6.38
C ALA A 231 11.83 6.39 5.11
N THR A 232 13.08 6.68 4.81
CA THR A 232 13.49 7.44 3.63
C THR A 232 14.87 7.00 3.15
N GLU A 233 15.05 6.90 1.83
CA GLU A 233 16.33 6.59 1.20
C GLU A 233 17.40 7.65 1.44
N HIS A 234 16.99 8.85 1.80
CA HIS A 234 17.89 9.98 2.12
C HIS A 234 18.42 9.96 3.56
N ALA A 235 18.02 8.99 4.39
CA ALA A 235 18.55 8.86 5.74
C ALA A 235 20.06 8.58 5.73
N GLU A 236 20.79 9.09 6.72
CA GLU A 236 22.20 8.80 6.89
C GLU A 236 22.43 7.36 7.37
N GLY A 237 21.64 6.91 8.36
CA GLY A 237 21.74 5.59 8.98
C GLY A 237 20.88 4.51 8.29
N VAL A 238 21.35 3.27 8.36
CA VAL A 238 20.57 2.11 7.95
C VAL A 238 19.64 1.65 9.07
N CYS A 239 18.58 0.95 8.71
CA CYS A 239 17.56 0.48 9.66
C CYS A 239 18.13 -0.44 10.76
N TRP A 240 19.26 -1.10 10.50
CA TRP A 240 19.89 -1.98 11.48
C TRP A 240 20.49 -1.26 12.67
N ASP A 241 20.84 0.02 12.51
CA ASP A 241 21.41 0.87 13.57
C ASP A 241 20.38 1.85 14.16
N ALA A 242 19.18 1.88 13.60
CA ALA A 242 18.11 2.75 14.05
C ALA A 242 17.43 2.22 15.34
N PRO A 243 16.86 3.10 16.18
CA PRO A 243 16.24 2.73 17.45
C PRO A 243 14.83 2.13 17.24
N PHE A 244 14.77 0.88 16.78
CA PHE A 244 13.53 0.14 16.59
C PHE A 244 13.08 -0.67 17.82
N GLU A 245 13.73 -0.50 18.97
CA GLU A 245 13.31 -1.11 20.23
C GLU A 245 12.15 -0.33 20.88
N GLY A 246 11.23 -1.04 21.51
CA GLY A 246 10.13 -0.51 22.29
C GLY A 246 8.99 0.06 21.45
N ARG A 247 8.54 1.25 21.80
CA ARG A 247 7.36 1.88 21.19
C ARG A 247 7.79 2.74 19.99
N VAL A 248 7.41 2.32 18.80
CA VAL A 248 7.83 2.98 17.54
C VAL A 248 6.61 3.34 16.70
N ALA A 249 6.56 4.59 16.21
CA ALA A 249 5.68 5.02 15.13
C ALA A 249 6.50 5.08 13.83
N LEU A 250 6.29 4.09 12.96
CA LEU A 250 6.98 3.97 11.67
C LEU A 250 6.25 4.76 10.60
N VAL A 251 6.86 5.83 10.10
CA VAL A 251 6.29 6.67 9.04
C VAL A 251 6.79 6.21 7.69
N MET A 252 5.83 5.90 6.79
CA MET A 252 6.07 5.55 5.40
C MET A 252 5.51 6.63 4.49
N GLY A 253 6.29 7.08 3.52
CA GLY A 253 5.88 8.08 2.54
C GLY A 253 5.26 7.49 1.28
N SER A 254 4.80 8.36 0.36
CA SER A 254 4.32 7.98 -0.95
C SER A 254 5.44 7.44 -1.84
N GLU A 255 5.07 6.71 -2.91
CA GLU A 255 6.03 6.13 -3.86
C GLU A 255 6.74 7.19 -4.73
N GLY A 256 6.13 8.36 -4.94
CA GLY A 256 6.70 9.41 -5.78
C GLY A 256 7.48 10.44 -5.00
N ASP A 257 6.88 10.99 -3.95
CA ASP A 257 7.41 12.15 -3.22
C ASP A 257 8.04 11.77 -1.86
N GLY A 258 7.94 10.50 -1.45
CA GLY A 258 8.39 10.06 -0.14
C GLY A 258 7.55 10.65 1.01
N ILE A 259 8.19 10.87 2.15
CA ILE A 259 7.57 11.52 3.32
C ILE A 259 7.56 13.03 3.10
N SER A 260 6.42 13.68 3.33
CA SER A 260 6.31 15.13 3.20
C SER A 260 7.24 15.87 4.19
N ARG A 261 7.73 17.03 3.77
CA ARG A 261 8.75 17.79 4.54
C ARG A 261 8.36 18.01 6.01
N LEU A 262 7.15 18.46 6.28
CA LEU A 262 6.70 18.72 7.66
C LEU A 262 6.55 17.45 8.49
N VAL A 263 6.16 16.35 7.89
CA VAL A 263 6.08 15.05 8.55
C VAL A 263 7.49 14.52 8.83
N LEU A 264 8.42 14.68 7.89
CA LEU A 264 9.81 14.28 8.07
C LEU A 264 10.50 15.10 9.18
N GLU A 265 10.26 16.42 9.24
CA GLU A 265 10.74 17.31 10.30
C GLU A 265 10.17 16.93 11.68
N ALA A 266 9.00 16.31 11.73
CA ALA A 266 8.38 15.80 12.95
C ALA A 266 8.91 14.42 13.39
N CYS A 267 9.72 13.73 12.59
CA CYS A 267 10.34 12.46 12.99
C CYS A 267 11.48 12.69 13.99
N ASP A 268 11.67 11.77 14.93
CA ASP A 268 12.78 11.78 15.90
C ASP A 268 14.05 11.21 15.29
N PHE A 269 13.89 10.25 14.36
CA PHE A 269 14.98 9.65 13.61
C PHE A 269 14.52 9.29 12.19
N THR A 270 15.49 9.06 11.33
CA THR A 270 15.24 8.52 9.99
C THR A 270 16.08 7.28 9.75
N ALA A 271 15.58 6.36 8.96
CA ALA A 271 16.27 5.14 8.60
C ALA A 271 16.02 4.75 7.14
N LYS A 272 17.04 4.19 6.50
CA LYS A 272 16.92 3.61 5.16
C LYS A 272 17.15 2.10 5.19
N LEU A 273 16.60 1.42 4.20
CA LEU A 273 16.96 0.05 3.91
C LEU A 273 18.30 0.04 3.18
N PRO A 274 19.25 -0.84 3.55
CA PRO A 274 20.52 -0.95 2.84
C PRO A 274 20.29 -1.44 1.40
N GLN A 275 20.94 -0.80 0.46
CA GLN A 275 20.85 -1.11 -0.97
C GLN A 275 22.26 -1.31 -1.53
N ILE A 276 22.47 -2.45 -2.20
CA ILE A 276 23.74 -2.79 -2.86
C ILE A 276 23.54 -2.87 -4.39
N GLY A 277 22.30 -3.06 -4.81
CA GLY A 277 21.94 -3.18 -6.22
C GLY A 277 21.91 -1.85 -6.97
N ARG A 278 21.43 -1.89 -8.21
CA ARG A 278 21.32 -0.70 -9.08
C ARG A 278 19.92 -0.07 -9.07
N THR A 279 18.93 -0.74 -8.50
CA THR A 279 17.57 -0.21 -8.37
C THR A 279 17.53 0.80 -7.25
N GLU A 280 16.96 1.97 -7.50
CA GLU A 280 17.03 3.12 -6.59
C GLU A 280 16.12 2.99 -5.36
N SER A 281 15.00 2.25 -5.47
CA SER A 281 14.04 2.12 -4.36
C SER A 281 13.29 0.78 -4.38
N LEU A 282 12.72 0.40 -3.25
CA LEU A 282 11.72 -0.65 -3.13
C LEU A 282 10.30 -0.06 -3.24
N ASN A 283 9.36 -0.89 -3.66
CA ASN A 283 7.95 -0.60 -3.48
C ASN A 283 7.65 -0.32 -1.99
N VAL A 284 6.80 0.67 -1.71
CA VAL A 284 6.51 1.13 -0.34
C VAL A 284 6.00 0.01 0.58
N ALA A 285 5.19 -0.92 0.06
CA ALA A 285 4.69 -2.04 0.86
C ALA A 285 5.79 -3.05 1.18
N GLN A 286 6.73 -3.29 0.26
CA GLN A 286 7.89 -4.15 0.51
C GLN A 286 8.84 -3.52 1.54
N ALA A 287 9.08 -2.21 1.43
CA ALA A 287 9.88 -1.47 2.40
C ALA A 287 9.22 -1.50 3.79
N ALA A 288 7.92 -1.21 3.88
CA ALA A 288 7.16 -1.28 5.12
C ALA A 288 7.20 -2.67 5.75
N THR A 289 7.03 -3.73 4.95
CA THR A 289 7.14 -5.12 5.43
C THR A 289 8.50 -5.37 6.08
N THR A 290 9.58 -4.99 5.39
CA THR A 290 10.95 -5.21 5.91
C THR A 290 11.18 -4.47 7.23
N LEU A 291 10.72 -3.21 7.34
CA LEU A 291 10.89 -2.42 8.56
C LEU A 291 9.99 -2.89 9.71
N CYS A 292 8.76 -3.33 9.42
CA CYS A 292 7.89 -3.97 10.40
C CYS A 292 8.53 -5.23 11.00
N PHE A 293 9.15 -6.08 10.16
CA PHE A 293 9.86 -7.26 10.64
C PHE A 293 11.17 -6.93 11.34
N GLU A 294 11.85 -5.83 11.00
CA GLU A 294 13.02 -5.36 11.78
C GLU A 294 12.59 -4.92 13.18
N TRP A 295 11.47 -4.18 13.30
CA TRP A 295 10.90 -3.86 14.61
C TRP A 295 10.54 -5.13 15.39
N LEU A 296 9.84 -6.10 14.77
CA LEU A 296 9.50 -7.37 15.41
C LEU A 296 10.76 -8.10 15.88
N ARG A 297 11.79 -8.20 15.04
CA ARG A 297 13.06 -8.86 15.38
C ARG A 297 13.70 -8.27 16.63
N ARG A 298 13.65 -6.93 16.78
CA ARG A 298 14.24 -6.22 17.92
C ARG A 298 13.45 -6.43 19.21
N ASN A 299 12.17 -6.67 19.11
CA ASN A 299 11.25 -6.72 20.25
C ASN A 299 10.70 -8.14 20.51
N TYR A 300 11.14 -9.14 19.74
CA TYR A 300 10.53 -10.48 19.73
C TYR A 300 10.54 -11.16 21.11
N GLU A 301 11.60 -11.02 21.87
CA GLU A 301 11.71 -11.63 23.21
C GLU A 301 10.81 -10.93 24.24
N ALA A 302 10.51 -9.65 24.06
CA ALA A 302 9.65 -8.87 24.95
C ALA A 302 8.16 -8.98 24.62
N LEU A 303 7.82 -9.47 23.41
CA LEU A 303 6.44 -9.66 22.97
C LEU A 303 5.97 -11.05 23.40
N ALA A 304 4.97 -11.11 24.29
CA ALA A 304 4.29 -12.36 24.58
C ALA A 304 3.66 -12.91 23.30
N PRO A 305 3.77 -14.24 23.02
CA PRO A 305 3.07 -14.82 21.89
C PRO A 305 1.58 -14.56 22.01
N MET A 306 0.96 -14.03 20.95
CA MET A 306 -0.47 -13.76 20.90
C MET A 306 -1.24 -15.06 21.23
N PRO A 307 -2.22 -15.03 22.16
CA PRO A 307 -3.08 -16.18 22.41
C PRO A 307 -3.77 -16.61 21.10
N GLY A 308 -3.49 -17.82 20.62
CA GLY A 308 -4.04 -18.35 19.37
C GLY A 308 -3.22 -18.08 18.11
N ALA A 309 -2.01 -17.54 18.22
CA ALA A 309 -1.05 -17.60 17.12
C ALA A 309 -0.73 -19.07 16.81
N PRO A 310 -0.76 -19.51 15.54
CA PRO A 310 -0.38 -20.86 15.21
C PRO A 310 1.08 -21.04 15.66
N THR A 311 1.30 -21.89 16.68
CA THR A 311 2.62 -22.40 17.00
C THR A 311 3.06 -23.17 15.77
N GLY A 312 4.09 -22.65 15.07
CA GLY A 312 4.68 -23.34 13.92
C GLY A 312 5.29 -24.66 14.41
N GLU A 313 4.51 -25.71 14.37
CA GLU A 313 4.91 -27.11 14.31
C GLU A 313 4.57 -27.68 12.94
#